data_fed978ce194027cf74cb6f97540a69e9
#
_entry.id   fed978ce194027cf74cb6f97540a69e9
#
_cell.length_a   1.000
_cell.length_b   1.000
_cell.length_c   1.000
_cell.angle_alpha   90.00
_cell.angle_beta   90.00
_cell.angle_gamma   90.00
#
_symmetry.space_group_name_H-M   'P 1'
#
loop_
_entity.id
_entity.type
_entity.pdbx_description
1 polymer ?
#
loop_
_entity_poly.entity_id
_entity_poly.type
_entity_poly.pdbx_seq_one_letter_code
_entity_poly.pdbx_strand_id
1 'polypeptide(L)'
;MPGNEKSFALDKAGDVKYTEQSLLEQDVAKLKESLGQRPEPAVNPPFIIVSGLPGTGKSFFCRKLAARFPCCIVESDAMRKTLFPSPEYSAAENARLFSACHKLIESLLSGGTPVIFDATNLSERHRERLYNIADRTGARLILVRVVAPPSIAYERLQGRKEHHNPEDKSDADWTVYKRMRRSEDKIWRNHFVVDTSRDITPALDRIVKMLER
;
A
#
# COMPACT_ATOMS: atom_id res chain seq x y z
N MET A 1 28.76 8.45 29.53
CA MET A 1 28.49 8.11 28.13
C MET A 1 28.91 6.69 27.89
N PRO A 2 28.04 5.67 27.86
CA PRO A 2 28.39 4.35 27.32
C PRO A 2 27.93 4.28 25.85
N GLY A 3 28.91 3.94 25.01
CA GLY A 3 28.74 3.77 23.58
C GLY A 3 27.83 2.61 23.24
N ASN A 4 27.03 2.83 22.20
CA ASN A 4 26.14 1.87 21.60
C ASN A 4 26.96 0.86 20.76
N GLU A 5 27.46 -0.20 21.41
CA GLU A 5 28.13 -1.30 20.72
C GLU A 5 27.08 -2.08 19.90
N LYS A 6 27.13 -1.91 18.58
CA LYS A 6 26.42 -2.76 17.63
C LYS A 6 27.00 -4.18 17.72
N SER A 7 26.32 -5.06 18.43
CA SER A 7 26.67 -6.49 18.53
C SER A 7 26.44 -7.16 17.18
N PHE A 8 27.51 -7.36 16.41
CA PHE A 8 27.51 -8.22 15.24
C PHE A 8 27.90 -9.65 15.69
N ALA A 9 26.98 -10.59 15.56
CA ALA A 9 27.29 -12.00 15.72
C ALA A 9 27.71 -12.59 14.37
N LEU A 10 28.93 -13.08 14.28
CA LEU A 10 29.43 -13.87 13.14
C LEU A 10 29.18 -15.36 13.39
N ASP A 11 28.74 -16.08 12.36
CA ASP A 11 28.74 -17.55 12.43
C ASP A 11 30.09 -18.13 12.05
N LYS A 12 30.25 -19.49 12.18
CA LYS A 12 31.52 -20.19 11.91
C LYS A 12 31.96 -20.11 10.44
N ALA A 13 31.14 -19.58 9.53
CA ALA A 13 31.45 -19.40 8.10
C ALA A 13 31.77 -17.93 7.73
N GLY A 14 31.77 -17.01 8.71
CA GLY A 14 32.07 -15.60 8.46
C GLY A 14 30.93 -14.79 7.86
N ASP A 15 29.73 -15.35 7.74
CA ASP A 15 28.57 -14.64 7.24
C ASP A 15 27.92 -13.74 8.32
N VAL A 16 27.62 -12.49 7.96
CA VAL A 16 26.94 -11.54 8.86
C VAL A 16 25.51 -11.99 9.05
N LYS A 17 25.16 -12.51 10.23
CA LYS A 17 23.77 -12.77 10.61
C LYS A 17 23.06 -11.44 10.83
N TYR A 18 22.23 -11.06 9.87
CA TYR A 18 21.29 -9.96 10.06
C TYR A 18 20.22 -10.39 11.05
N THR A 19 19.98 -9.57 12.09
CA THR A 19 18.78 -9.73 12.92
C THR A 19 17.55 -9.40 12.08
N GLU A 20 16.38 -9.97 12.40
CA GLU A 20 15.10 -9.64 11.71
C GLU A 20 14.87 -8.12 11.68
N GLN A 21 15.26 -7.42 12.73
CA GLN A 21 15.14 -5.95 12.83
C GLN A 21 16.08 -5.24 11.84
N SER A 22 17.32 -5.70 11.68
CA SER A 22 18.28 -5.15 10.72
C SER A 22 17.82 -5.36 9.27
N LEU A 23 17.21 -6.53 8.97
CA LEU A 23 16.65 -6.80 7.66
C LEU A 23 15.45 -5.90 7.36
N LEU A 24 14.57 -5.71 8.33
CA LEU A 24 13.43 -4.79 8.20
C LEU A 24 13.88 -3.36 7.93
N GLU A 25 14.89 -2.87 8.64
CA GLU A 25 15.46 -1.53 8.45
C GLU A 25 16.03 -1.35 7.02
N GLN A 26 16.73 -2.37 6.51
CA GLN A 26 17.24 -2.37 5.13
C GLN A 26 16.11 -2.36 4.09
N ASP A 27 15.07 -3.17 4.31
CA ASP A 27 13.91 -3.21 3.43
C ASP A 27 13.21 -1.84 3.40
N VAL A 28 12.99 -1.23 4.55
CA VAL A 28 12.39 0.11 4.66
C VAL A 28 13.23 1.15 3.94
N ALA A 29 14.56 1.10 4.07
CA ALA A 29 15.46 2.01 3.37
C ALA A 29 15.32 1.88 1.85
N LYS A 30 15.36 0.65 1.31
CA LYS A 30 15.16 0.37 -0.12
C LYS A 30 13.80 0.86 -0.62
N LEU A 31 12.73 0.60 0.13
CA LEU A 31 11.39 1.07 -0.23
C LEU A 31 11.32 2.59 -0.22
N LYS A 32 11.95 3.23 0.75
CA LYS A 32 11.99 4.70 0.87
C LYS A 32 12.73 5.36 -0.29
N GLU A 33 13.80 4.75 -0.78
CA GLU A 33 14.56 5.19 -1.96
C GLU A 33 13.74 5.03 -3.26
N SER A 34 12.89 3.99 -3.35
CA SER A 34 12.03 3.78 -4.52
C SER A 34 10.85 4.75 -4.63
N LEU A 35 10.52 5.46 -3.54
CA LEU A 35 9.54 6.53 -3.56
C LEU A 35 10.16 7.77 -4.21
N GLY A 36 9.47 8.37 -5.17
CA GLY A 36 9.90 9.63 -5.80
C GLY A 36 9.93 10.81 -4.84
N GLN A 37 9.86 12.02 -5.39
CA GLN A 37 9.81 13.25 -4.62
C GLN A 37 8.61 13.24 -3.66
N ARG A 38 8.86 13.61 -2.40
CA ARG A 38 7.84 13.67 -1.36
C ARG A 38 7.19 15.06 -1.31
N PRO A 39 5.89 15.14 -1.03
CA PRO A 39 5.24 16.42 -0.80
C PRO A 39 5.75 17.09 0.48
N GLU A 40 5.50 18.38 0.61
CA GLU A 40 5.79 19.13 1.83
C GLU A 40 5.07 18.53 3.04
N PRO A 41 5.72 18.52 4.20
CA PRO A 41 5.13 17.98 5.43
C PRO A 41 3.87 18.76 5.85
N ALA A 42 2.87 18.04 6.32
CA ALA A 42 1.62 18.57 6.85
C ALA A 42 1.44 18.20 8.33
N VAL A 43 0.74 19.05 9.07
CA VAL A 43 0.26 18.71 10.41
C VAL A 43 -0.93 17.77 10.26
N ASN A 44 -0.97 16.66 11.03
CA ASN A 44 -2.00 15.62 10.91
C ASN A 44 -2.15 15.12 9.46
N PRO A 45 -1.09 14.56 8.87
CA PRO A 45 -1.08 14.20 7.46
C PRO A 45 -2.19 13.19 7.14
N PRO A 46 -2.87 13.33 6.00
CA PRO A 46 -3.86 12.34 5.59
C PRO A 46 -3.20 10.97 5.34
N PHE A 47 -3.85 9.92 5.86
CA PHE A 47 -3.56 8.54 5.53
C PHE A 47 -4.74 7.92 4.81
N ILE A 48 -4.63 7.74 3.50
CA ILE A 48 -5.68 7.18 2.66
C ILE A 48 -5.40 5.69 2.46
N ILE A 49 -6.29 4.85 2.99
CA ILE A 49 -6.24 3.40 2.78
C ILE A 49 -7.21 3.05 1.67
N VAL A 50 -6.69 2.52 0.57
CA VAL A 50 -7.49 2.03 -0.55
C VAL A 50 -7.70 0.53 -0.41
N SER A 51 -8.95 0.08 -0.52
CA SER A 51 -9.35 -1.33 -0.47
C SER A 51 -10.13 -1.71 -1.72
N GLY A 52 -10.00 -2.95 -2.17
CA GLY A 52 -10.77 -3.49 -3.29
C GLY A 52 -10.08 -4.67 -3.98
N LEU A 53 -10.86 -5.43 -4.72
CA LEU A 53 -10.40 -6.61 -5.43
C LEU A 53 -9.44 -6.28 -6.59
N PRO A 54 -8.64 -7.24 -7.09
CA PRO A 54 -7.89 -7.06 -8.33
C PRO A 54 -8.80 -6.65 -9.49
N GLY A 55 -8.32 -5.82 -10.41
CA GLY A 55 -9.10 -5.35 -11.57
C GLY A 55 -10.14 -4.27 -11.27
N THR A 56 -10.38 -3.89 -10.01
CA THR A 56 -11.34 -2.82 -9.66
C THR A 56 -10.83 -1.40 -9.91
N GLY A 57 -9.59 -1.20 -10.36
CA GLY A 57 -9.06 0.13 -10.70
C GLY A 57 -8.50 0.93 -9.53
N LYS A 58 -8.04 0.27 -8.45
CA LYS A 58 -7.42 0.94 -7.29
C LYS A 58 -6.27 1.87 -7.67
N SER A 59 -5.28 1.35 -8.38
CA SER A 59 -4.09 2.14 -8.75
C SER A 59 -4.43 3.28 -9.71
N PHE A 60 -5.42 3.11 -10.59
CA PHE A 60 -5.98 4.20 -11.38
C PHE A 60 -6.57 5.30 -10.48
N PHE A 61 -7.41 4.92 -9.51
CA PHE A 61 -7.97 5.85 -8.54
C PHE A 61 -6.87 6.56 -7.73
N CYS A 62 -5.88 5.82 -7.21
CA CYS A 62 -4.76 6.36 -6.43
C CYS A 62 -3.99 7.43 -7.23
N ARG A 63 -3.64 7.15 -8.49
CA ARG A 63 -2.95 8.12 -9.36
C ARG A 63 -3.81 9.35 -9.65
N LYS A 64 -5.12 9.18 -9.92
CA LYS A 64 -6.04 10.31 -10.12
C LYS A 64 -6.20 11.18 -8.87
N LEU A 65 -6.20 10.58 -7.69
CA LEU A 65 -6.25 11.32 -6.42
C LEU A 65 -4.94 12.06 -6.16
N ALA A 66 -3.79 11.40 -6.35
CA ALA A 66 -2.46 11.99 -6.15
C ALA A 66 -2.16 13.14 -7.11
N ALA A 67 -2.74 13.12 -8.32
CA ALA A 67 -2.66 14.23 -9.27
C ALA A 67 -3.43 15.50 -8.81
N ARG A 68 -4.35 15.36 -7.84
CA ARG A 68 -5.16 16.46 -7.29
C ARG A 68 -4.75 16.88 -5.90
N PHE A 69 -4.17 15.95 -5.14
CA PHE A 69 -3.72 16.19 -3.76
C PHE A 69 -2.33 15.57 -3.57
N PRO A 70 -1.28 16.38 -3.30
CA PRO A 70 0.09 15.89 -3.17
C PRO A 70 0.22 14.86 -2.04
N CYS A 71 0.62 13.65 -2.38
CA CYS A 71 0.81 12.55 -1.43
C CYS A 71 1.75 11.48 -2.00
N CYS A 72 2.39 10.71 -1.11
CA CYS A 72 3.15 9.53 -1.49
C CYS A 72 2.21 8.34 -1.73
N ILE A 73 2.33 7.66 -2.86
CA ILE A 73 1.65 6.38 -3.11
C ILE A 73 2.59 5.26 -2.71
N VAL A 74 2.21 4.50 -1.68
CA VAL A 74 2.82 3.22 -1.32
C VAL A 74 1.98 2.12 -1.96
N GLU A 75 2.43 1.63 -3.12
CA GLU A 75 1.76 0.59 -3.89
C GLU A 75 2.37 -0.77 -3.58
N SER A 76 1.61 -1.69 -2.99
CA SER A 76 2.11 -2.99 -2.50
C SER A 76 2.78 -3.83 -3.58
N ASP A 77 2.27 -3.82 -4.82
CA ASP A 77 2.84 -4.59 -5.92
C ASP A 77 4.15 -3.98 -6.43
N ALA A 78 4.26 -2.64 -6.46
CA ALA A 78 5.52 -1.95 -6.77
C ALA A 78 6.58 -2.20 -5.66
N MET A 79 6.19 -2.08 -4.38
CA MET A 79 7.06 -2.35 -3.24
C MET A 79 7.57 -3.79 -3.25
N ARG A 80 6.71 -4.75 -3.63
CA ARG A 80 7.11 -6.15 -3.79
C ARG A 80 8.22 -6.31 -4.81
N LYS A 81 8.08 -5.72 -6.00
CA LYS A 81 9.09 -5.80 -7.07
C LYS A 81 10.40 -5.11 -6.68
N THR A 82 10.35 -4.11 -5.80
CA THR A 82 11.55 -3.47 -5.22
C THR A 82 12.30 -4.40 -4.26
N LEU A 83 11.58 -5.15 -3.41
CA LEU A 83 12.20 -6.04 -2.44
C LEU A 83 12.58 -7.41 -3.01
N PHE A 84 11.79 -7.91 -3.95
CA PHE A 84 11.92 -9.27 -4.48
C PHE A 84 12.03 -9.22 -6.02
N PRO A 85 13.23 -9.45 -6.57
CA PRO A 85 13.44 -9.48 -8.03
C PRO A 85 12.56 -10.52 -8.76
N SER A 86 12.29 -11.65 -8.08
CA SER A 86 11.44 -12.75 -8.57
C SER A 86 10.41 -13.09 -7.50
N PRO A 87 9.24 -12.41 -7.47
CA PRO A 87 8.24 -12.62 -6.43
C PRO A 87 7.61 -14.03 -6.47
N GLU A 88 7.57 -14.70 -5.32
CA GLU A 88 6.94 -16.01 -5.15
C GLU A 88 5.54 -15.95 -4.53
N TYR A 89 5.15 -14.80 -3.98
CA TYR A 89 3.88 -14.60 -3.28
C TYR A 89 3.63 -15.54 -2.10
N SER A 90 4.72 -16.07 -1.51
CA SER A 90 4.65 -16.93 -0.33
C SER A 90 4.14 -16.19 0.91
N ALA A 91 3.72 -16.93 1.95
CA ALA A 91 3.29 -16.35 3.21
C ALA A 91 4.42 -15.56 3.90
N ALA A 92 5.66 -16.07 3.84
CA ALA A 92 6.84 -15.41 4.40
C ALA A 92 7.17 -14.12 3.65
N GLU A 93 7.16 -14.15 2.31
CA GLU A 93 7.32 -12.96 1.47
C GLU A 93 6.25 -11.90 1.76
N ASN A 94 4.99 -12.30 1.86
CA ASN A 94 3.90 -11.40 2.22
C ASN A 94 4.11 -10.76 3.61
N ALA A 95 4.49 -11.56 4.61
CA ALA A 95 4.74 -11.06 5.95
C ALA A 95 5.88 -10.01 5.96
N ARG A 96 7.01 -10.29 5.28
CA ARG A 96 8.14 -9.39 5.14
C ARG A 96 7.76 -8.09 4.42
N LEU A 97 7.10 -8.20 3.26
CA LEU A 97 6.63 -7.04 2.50
C LEU A 97 5.75 -6.11 3.33
N PHE A 98 4.69 -6.68 3.95
CA PHE A 98 3.73 -5.85 4.68
C PHE A 98 4.34 -5.28 5.97
N SER A 99 5.27 -5.98 6.65
CA SER A 99 6.05 -5.41 7.74
C SER A 99 6.85 -4.18 7.30
N ALA A 100 7.56 -4.28 6.17
CA ALA A 100 8.33 -3.16 5.61
C ALA A 100 7.42 -2.01 5.16
N CYS A 101 6.29 -2.30 4.47
CA CYS A 101 5.33 -1.28 4.08
C CYS A 101 4.71 -0.55 5.30
N HIS A 102 4.32 -1.27 6.35
CA HIS A 102 3.75 -0.67 7.55
C HIS A 102 4.76 0.24 8.25
N LYS A 103 6.02 -0.20 8.38
CA LYS A 103 7.07 0.61 8.99
C LYS A 103 7.42 1.84 8.16
N LEU A 104 7.44 1.72 6.83
CA LEU A 104 7.61 2.84 5.90
C LEU A 104 6.48 3.86 6.05
N ILE A 105 5.21 3.40 6.02
CA ILE A 105 4.02 4.24 6.17
C ILE A 105 4.07 4.99 7.51
N GLU A 106 4.36 4.28 8.61
CA GLU A 106 4.51 4.90 9.94
C GLU A 106 5.59 5.99 9.94
N SER A 107 6.76 5.74 9.32
CA SER A 107 7.85 6.72 9.20
C SER A 107 7.45 7.93 8.36
N LEU A 108 6.74 7.75 7.26
CA LEU A 108 6.27 8.83 6.39
C LEU A 108 5.26 9.72 7.11
N LEU A 109 4.24 9.11 7.73
CA LEU A 109 3.19 9.82 8.47
C LEU A 109 3.76 10.57 9.68
N SER A 110 4.67 9.95 10.44
CA SER A 110 5.37 10.62 11.56
C SER A 110 6.23 11.81 11.10
N GLY A 111 6.71 11.77 9.86
CA GLY A 111 7.41 12.88 9.20
C GLY A 111 6.48 13.90 8.53
N GLY A 112 5.16 13.81 8.75
CA GLY A 112 4.20 14.75 8.17
C GLY A 112 3.83 14.47 6.72
N THR A 113 4.33 13.39 6.10
CA THR A 113 4.06 13.11 4.68
C THR A 113 2.67 12.48 4.50
N PRO A 114 1.76 13.07 3.69
CA PRO A 114 0.52 12.43 3.29
C PRO A 114 0.76 11.14 2.51
N VAL A 115 0.02 10.07 2.83
CA VAL A 115 0.22 8.73 2.24
C VAL A 115 -1.08 8.17 1.69
N ILE A 116 -1.02 7.61 0.46
CA ILE A 116 -2.00 6.66 -0.07
C ILE A 116 -1.39 5.27 0.02
N PHE A 117 -2.05 4.32 0.67
CA PHE A 117 -1.67 2.91 0.63
C PHE A 117 -2.53 2.15 -0.36
N ASP A 118 -1.94 1.84 -1.52
CA ASP A 118 -2.55 1.05 -2.59
C ASP A 118 -2.22 -0.43 -2.41
N ALA A 119 -3.18 -1.15 -1.84
CA ALA A 119 -3.14 -2.59 -1.70
C ALA A 119 -4.58 -3.14 -1.75
N THR A 120 -4.75 -4.45 -1.75
CA THR A 120 -6.10 -5.04 -1.73
C THR A 120 -6.83 -4.76 -0.43
N ASN A 121 -6.13 -4.77 0.70
CA ASN A 121 -6.62 -4.42 2.05
C ASN A 121 -7.99 -5.05 2.39
N LEU A 122 -8.21 -6.32 1.99
CA LEU A 122 -9.51 -6.98 2.06
C LEU A 122 -9.84 -7.52 3.46
N SER A 123 -8.84 -7.88 4.26
CA SER A 123 -9.03 -8.40 5.62
C SER A 123 -9.15 -7.27 6.64
N GLU A 124 -10.18 -7.32 7.50
CA GLU A 124 -10.35 -6.35 8.60
C GLU A 124 -9.18 -6.40 9.56
N ARG A 125 -8.69 -7.60 9.90
CA ARG A 125 -7.50 -7.77 10.75
C ARG A 125 -6.27 -7.05 10.19
N HIS A 126 -6.10 -7.01 8.87
CA HIS A 126 -4.99 -6.27 8.24
C HIS A 126 -5.26 -4.75 8.25
N ARG A 127 -6.52 -4.34 8.03
CA ARG A 127 -6.90 -2.92 8.11
C ARG A 127 -6.74 -2.36 9.52
N GLU A 128 -7.04 -3.14 10.57
CA GLU A 128 -6.83 -2.73 11.96
C GLU A 128 -5.37 -2.35 12.25
N ARG A 129 -4.41 -3.05 11.66
CA ARG A 129 -2.99 -2.67 11.80
C ARG A 129 -2.72 -1.28 11.22
N LEU A 130 -3.33 -0.96 10.09
CA LEU A 130 -3.22 0.34 9.44
C LEU A 130 -3.95 1.43 10.24
N TYR A 131 -5.11 1.12 10.82
CA TYR A 131 -5.81 2.03 11.73
C TYR A 131 -4.96 2.38 12.94
N ASN A 132 -4.32 1.38 13.54
CA ASN A 132 -3.40 1.59 14.66
C ASN A 132 -2.17 2.46 14.28
N ILE A 133 -1.70 2.38 13.04
CA ILE A 133 -0.65 3.29 12.54
C ILE A 133 -1.18 4.72 12.49
N ALA A 134 -2.38 4.94 11.93
CA ALA A 134 -2.99 6.26 11.90
C ALA A 134 -3.15 6.85 13.30
N ASP A 135 -3.67 6.06 14.24
CA ASP A 135 -3.88 6.48 15.63
C ASP A 135 -2.55 6.86 16.33
N ARG A 136 -1.50 6.04 16.16
CA ARG A 136 -0.18 6.33 16.77
C ARG A 136 0.53 7.54 16.17
N THR A 137 0.31 7.79 14.89
CA THR A 137 0.98 8.92 14.19
C THR A 137 0.17 10.20 14.20
N GLY A 138 -1.06 10.16 14.74
CA GLY A 138 -2.00 11.28 14.68
C GLY A 138 -2.47 11.58 13.25
N ALA A 139 -2.31 10.63 12.32
CA ALA A 139 -2.70 10.82 10.93
C ALA A 139 -4.22 10.80 10.75
N ARG A 140 -4.71 11.64 9.85
CA ARG A 140 -6.13 11.69 9.52
C ARG A 140 -6.51 10.54 8.58
N LEU A 141 -7.18 9.52 9.12
CA LEU A 141 -7.55 8.31 8.40
C LEU A 141 -8.71 8.56 7.42
N ILE A 142 -8.53 8.14 6.17
CA ILE A 142 -9.56 8.12 5.13
C ILE A 142 -9.56 6.73 4.49
N LEU A 143 -10.73 6.08 4.51
CA LEU A 143 -10.93 4.77 3.89
C LEU A 143 -11.66 4.92 2.57
N VAL A 144 -11.16 4.26 1.53
CA VAL A 144 -11.78 4.23 0.20
C VAL A 144 -11.90 2.79 -0.28
N ARG A 145 -13.12 2.32 -0.47
CA ARG A 145 -13.41 1.05 -1.12
C ARG A 145 -13.63 1.29 -2.61
N VAL A 146 -12.72 0.76 -3.43
CA VAL A 146 -12.79 0.84 -4.89
C VAL A 146 -13.44 -0.43 -5.42
N VAL A 147 -14.53 -0.26 -6.17
CA VAL A 147 -15.34 -1.35 -6.72
C VAL A 147 -15.47 -1.23 -8.24
N ALA A 148 -15.79 -2.34 -8.87
CA ALA A 148 -16.26 -2.41 -10.25
C ALA A 148 -17.13 -3.67 -10.40
N PRO A 149 -18.08 -3.72 -11.35
CA PRO A 149 -18.78 -4.95 -11.72
C PRO A 149 -17.81 -6.08 -12.04
N PRO A 150 -18.12 -7.34 -11.67
CA PRO A 150 -17.24 -8.48 -11.94
C PRO A 150 -16.87 -8.65 -13.42
N SER A 151 -17.78 -8.35 -14.35
CA SER A 151 -17.51 -8.36 -15.80
C SER A 151 -16.41 -7.39 -16.18
N ILE A 152 -16.48 -6.14 -15.69
CA ILE A 152 -15.47 -5.10 -15.95
C ILE A 152 -14.12 -5.48 -15.31
N ALA A 153 -14.13 -6.01 -14.09
CA ALA A 153 -12.91 -6.50 -13.46
C ALA A 153 -12.27 -7.64 -14.25
N TYR A 154 -13.09 -8.57 -14.78
CA TYR A 154 -12.65 -9.66 -15.63
C TYR A 154 -12.00 -9.15 -16.92
N GLU A 155 -12.68 -8.28 -17.67
CA GLU A 155 -12.18 -7.68 -18.91
C GLU A 155 -10.82 -6.98 -18.67
N ARG A 156 -10.70 -6.19 -17.61
CA ARG A 156 -9.46 -5.51 -17.25
C ARG A 156 -8.33 -6.48 -16.92
N LEU A 157 -8.61 -7.57 -16.20
CA LEU A 157 -7.63 -8.59 -15.87
C LEU A 157 -7.20 -9.41 -17.11
N GLN A 158 -8.09 -9.65 -18.07
CA GLN A 158 -7.73 -10.28 -19.35
C GLN A 158 -6.89 -9.34 -20.22
N GLY A 159 -7.32 -8.09 -20.37
CA GLY A 159 -6.60 -7.11 -21.17
C GLY A 159 -5.16 -6.85 -20.69
N ARG A 160 -4.86 -7.06 -19.39
CA ARG A 160 -3.48 -7.00 -18.87
C ARG A 160 -2.56 -8.06 -19.46
N LYS A 161 -3.08 -9.27 -19.74
CA LYS A 161 -2.29 -10.35 -20.33
C LYS A 161 -1.94 -10.07 -21.79
N GLU A 162 -2.81 -9.34 -22.48
CA GLU A 162 -2.67 -9.03 -23.91
C GLU A 162 -1.86 -7.74 -24.13
N HIS A 163 -1.99 -6.75 -23.24
CA HIS A 163 -1.36 -5.45 -23.38
C HIS A 163 -0.46 -5.19 -22.16
N HIS A 164 0.85 -5.40 -22.31
CA HIS A 164 1.84 -5.06 -21.29
C HIS A 164 1.83 -3.54 -21.05
N ASN A 165 1.09 -3.11 -20.01
CA ASN A 165 1.17 -1.72 -19.56
C ASN A 165 2.25 -1.60 -18.47
N PRO A 166 3.36 -0.85 -18.70
CA PRO A 166 4.44 -0.69 -17.73
C PRO A 166 3.99 -0.07 -16.40
N GLU A 167 2.87 0.65 -16.41
CA GLU A 167 2.29 1.26 -15.21
C GLU A 167 1.53 0.26 -14.33
N ASP A 168 1.15 -0.91 -14.88
CA ASP A 168 0.46 -1.94 -14.12
C ASP A 168 1.47 -2.90 -13.47
N LYS A 169 1.62 -2.78 -12.16
CA LYS A 169 2.57 -3.57 -11.37
C LYS A 169 1.98 -4.88 -10.83
N SER A 170 0.66 -5.08 -10.97
CA SER A 170 -0.04 -6.23 -10.40
C SER A 170 -0.01 -7.45 -11.33
N ASP A 171 0.36 -8.61 -10.78
CA ASP A 171 0.36 -9.90 -11.49
C ASP A 171 -0.92 -10.72 -11.22
N ALA A 172 -1.91 -10.13 -10.54
CA ALA A 172 -3.15 -10.80 -10.18
C ALA A 172 -4.02 -11.11 -11.41
N ASP A 173 -4.50 -12.35 -11.50
CA ASP A 173 -5.40 -12.82 -12.54
C ASP A 173 -6.83 -13.08 -12.02
N TRP A 174 -7.71 -13.60 -12.89
CA TRP A 174 -9.09 -13.91 -12.52
C TRP A 174 -9.22 -15.01 -11.46
N THR A 175 -8.27 -15.93 -11.38
CA THR A 175 -8.24 -16.97 -10.34
C THR A 175 -7.96 -16.35 -8.97
N VAL A 176 -7.01 -15.43 -8.92
CA VAL A 176 -6.70 -14.64 -7.73
C VAL A 176 -7.91 -13.79 -7.31
N TYR A 177 -8.58 -13.13 -8.27
CA TYR A 177 -9.82 -12.38 -8.01
C TYR A 177 -10.89 -13.25 -7.32
N LYS A 178 -11.21 -14.42 -7.90
CA LYS A 178 -12.24 -15.34 -7.35
C LYS A 178 -11.89 -15.81 -5.93
N ARG A 179 -10.62 -16.11 -5.68
CA ARG A 179 -10.15 -16.51 -4.36
C ARG A 179 -10.29 -15.37 -3.35
N MET A 180 -9.83 -14.17 -3.69
CA MET A 180 -9.86 -13.00 -2.82
C MET A 180 -11.28 -12.53 -2.52
N ARG A 181 -12.20 -12.63 -3.50
CA ARG A 181 -13.61 -12.26 -3.29
C ARG A 181 -14.30 -13.09 -2.20
N ARG A 182 -13.88 -14.35 -2.00
CA ARG A 182 -14.43 -15.24 -0.96
C ARG A 182 -13.96 -14.87 0.45
N SER A 183 -12.84 -14.16 0.55
CA SER A 183 -12.20 -13.75 1.81
C SER A 183 -12.26 -12.23 2.05
N GLU A 184 -13.12 -11.51 1.31
CA GLU A 184 -13.31 -10.07 1.50
C GLU A 184 -14.15 -9.81 2.76
N ASP A 185 -13.53 -9.22 3.78
CA ASP A 185 -14.22 -8.81 5.00
C ASP A 185 -14.93 -7.47 4.81
N LYS A 186 -16.09 -7.33 5.44
CA LYS A 186 -16.81 -6.06 5.48
C LYS A 186 -15.96 -4.97 6.12
N ILE A 187 -16.04 -3.76 5.57
CA ILE A 187 -15.47 -2.56 6.19
C ILE A 187 -16.53 -1.97 7.13
N TRP A 188 -16.23 -1.96 8.43
CA TRP A 188 -17.16 -1.47 9.45
C TRP A 188 -17.05 0.04 9.71
N ARG A 189 -15.87 0.62 9.47
CA ARG A 189 -15.63 2.06 9.60
C ARG A 189 -16.26 2.84 8.46
N ASN A 190 -16.57 4.09 8.67
CA ASN A 190 -17.01 5.00 7.61
C ASN A 190 -15.97 5.04 6.48
N HIS A 191 -16.44 4.86 5.25
CA HIS A 191 -15.58 4.82 4.08
C HIS A 191 -16.30 5.36 2.84
N PHE A 192 -15.53 5.86 1.89
CA PHE A 192 -16.01 6.16 0.55
C PHE A 192 -16.12 4.88 -0.27
N VAL A 193 -17.15 4.80 -1.11
CA VAL A 193 -17.26 3.76 -2.15
C VAL A 193 -17.11 4.44 -3.49
N VAL A 194 -16.15 3.97 -4.29
CA VAL A 194 -15.83 4.51 -5.61
C VAL A 194 -16.00 3.40 -6.64
N ASP A 195 -17.01 3.53 -7.52
CA ASP A 195 -17.23 2.63 -8.63
C ASP A 195 -16.49 3.15 -9.87
N THR A 196 -15.42 2.46 -10.23
CA THR A 196 -14.56 2.84 -11.37
C THR A 196 -15.09 2.40 -12.73
N SER A 197 -16.24 1.76 -12.80
CA SER A 197 -16.96 1.53 -14.06
C SER A 197 -17.71 2.79 -14.53
N ARG A 198 -17.76 3.82 -13.69
CA ARG A 198 -18.42 5.10 -13.92
C ARG A 198 -17.43 6.25 -13.81
N ASP A 199 -17.90 7.48 -14.05
CA ASP A 199 -17.10 8.67 -13.76
C ASP A 199 -16.80 8.77 -12.26
N ILE A 200 -15.52 8.80 -11.91
CA ILE A 200 -15.04 8.92 -10.53
C ILE A 200 -14.82 10.37 -10.07
N THR A 201 -14.98 11.34 -10.97
CA THR A 201 -14.75 12.76 -10.67
C THR A 201 -15.54 13.25 -9.46
N PRO A 202 -16.85 12.96 -9.31
CA PRO A 202 -17.60 13.41 -8.14
C PRO A 202 -17.12 12.81 -6.81
N ALA A 203 -16.56 11.58 -6.85
CA ALA A 203 -15.99 10.96 -5.67
C ALA A 203 -14.64 11.59 -5.32
N LEU A 204 -13.80 11.85 -6.32
CA LEU A 204 -12.51 12.54 -6.14
C LEU A 204 -12.74 13.95 -5.56
N ASP A 205 -13.67 14.73 -6.08
CA ASP A 205 -13.99 16.09 -5.59
C ASP A 205 -14.36 16.10 -4.11
N ARG A 206 -15.20 15.13 -3.68
CA ARG A 206 -15.59 15.01 -2.27
C ARG A 206 -14.41 14.62 -1.37
N ILE A 207 -13.55 13.72 -1.84
CA ILE A 207 -12.37 13.28 -1.08
C ILE A 207 -11.36 14.42 -0.98
N VAL A 208 -11.05 15.11 -2.09
CA VAL A 208 -10.12 16.26 -2.10
C VAL A 208 -10.62 17.36 -1.18
N LYS A 209 -11.90 17.74 -1.27
CA LYS A 209 -12.52 18.74 -0.35
C LYS A 209 -12.41 18.33 1.12
N MET A 210 -12.39 17.03 1.43
CA MET A 210 -12.17 16.54 2.79
C MET A 210 -10.69 16.61 3.17
N LEU A 211 -9.78 16.39 2.22
CA LEU A 211 -8.32 16.43 2.44
C LEU A 211 -7.79 17.86 2.67
N GLU A 212 -8.45 18.87 2.11
CA GLU A 212 -8.08 20.29 2.22
C GLU A 212 -8.57 20.97 3.53
N ARG A 213 -9.35 20.27 4.36
CA ARG A 213 -9.84 20.75 5.67
C ARG A 213 -8.87 20.40 6.81
#